data_3e44afd4cd962858a4f67eb5c1944768
#
_entry.id   3e44afd4cd962858a4f67eb5c1944768
#
_cell.length_a   1.000
_cell.length_b   1.000
_cell.length_c   1.000
_cell.angle_alpha   90.00
_cell.angle_beta   90.00
_cell.angle_gamma   90.00
#
_symmetry.space_group_name_H-M   'P 1'
#
loop_
_entity.id
_entity.type
_entity.pdbx_description
1 polymer ?
#
loop_
_entity_poly.entity_id
_entity_poly.type
_entity_poly.pdbx_seq_one_letter_code
_entity_poly.pdbx_strand_id
1 'polypeptide(L)'
;MHPMTVSNYQGSPMFYDWISGYQDFPFDIPQVGKVIRLNVDSETNEVLSQSCPAFHAEGSYSTKFRIQVAGRRVYVDGNASRVNRLDNLYGLTTLADNMAVINSILTAPEIGLPPLTRCTRLDRLQDGSAVVDGFTFTRIDATRNLFVGKGNESAYLRALSSQRFRNSIGYLYPDGGTVVWTPSGGEKAGRLVYPGYYNKGLELTRHLLPKVLRRYGAESEEYRYVSQVRDWCVEVGVVRAEIKLKSELLKRDCLCHWGLFDEQRIWDHLGEFLKVGDKMTLTAHDIASISEELMRVGVCDSMQAAGRTATYAMEWMNGKTFDFNKSAVKTHRARLRAIGFDIKLPFDASRHMFFIHNVREVSRTFDVPAPSFYRRPDVPRHLRLVA
;
A
#
# COMPACT_ATOMS: atom_id res chain seq x y z
N MET A 1 14.39 -28.28 -3.75
CA MET A 1 14.18 -26.85 -4.04
C MET A 1 14.54 -26.08 -2.78
N HIS A 2 15.67 -25.35 -2.77
CA HIS A 2 16.06 -24.54 -1.61
C HIS A 2 15.14 -23.31 -1.52
N PRO A 3 14.68 -22.95 -0.32
CA PRO A 3 13.97 -21.70 -0.13
C PRO A 3 14.95 -20.55 -0.40
N MET A 4 14.63 -19.71 -1.40
CA MET A 4 15.34 -18.46 -1.60
C MET A 4 15.13 -17.58 -0.35
N THR A 5 16.15 -17.44 0.43
CA THR A 5 16.19 -16.52 1.56
C THR A 5 16.07 -15.08 1.05
N VAL A 6 15.23 -14.30 1.71
CA VAL A 6 14.85 -12.88 1.45
C VAL A 6 16.07 -11.91 1.46
N SER A 7 17.31 -12.39 1.58
CA SER A 7 18.50 -11.58 1.83
C SER A 7 19.20 -10.97 0.59
N ASN A 8 18.73 -11.19 -0.64
CA ASN A 8 19.45 -10.77 -1.85
C ASN A 8 18.79 -9.64 -2.66
N TYR A 9 17.83 -8.89 -2.10
CA TYR A 9 17.40 -7.65 -2.73
C TYR A 9 18.30 -6.50 -2.27
N GLN A 10 19.43 -6.27 -2.96
CA GLN A 10 20.12 -5.00 -2.95
C GLN A 10 19.17 -3.96 -3.54
N GLY A 11 18.50 -3.17 -2.68
CA GLY A 11 17.53 -2.19 -3.12
C GLY A 11 16.65 -1.70 -1.99
N SER A 12 15.77 -0.73 -2.26
CA SER A 12 14.81 -0.26 -1.27
C SER A 12 13.94 -1.44 -0.80
N PRO A 13 13.98 -1.81 0.49
CA PRO A 13 13.26 -2.96 0.99
C PRO A 13 11.75 -2.75 0.88
N MET A 14 11.00 -3.84 0.73
CA MET A 14 9.57 -3.85 1.03
C MET A 14 9.37 -3.77 2.54
N PHE A 15 8.34 -3.05 2.98
CA PHE A 15 8.06 -2.86 4.39
C PHE A 15 6.56 -2.64 4.64
N TYR A 16 6.16 -2.74 5.90
CA TYR A 16 4.79 -2.49 6.32
C TYR A 16 4.60 -1.05 6.76
N ASP A 17 3.60 -0.37 6.20
CA ASP A 17 3.26 1.02 6.56
C ASP A 17 2.07 1.11 7.51
N TRP A 18 1.18 0.10 7.51
CA TRP A 18 0.01 0.07 8.39
C TRP A 18 -0.43 -1.35 8.72
N ILE A 19 -0.82 -1.56 9.97
CA ILE A 19 -1.40 -2.81 10.44
C ILE A 19 -2.65 -2.49 11.26
N SER A 20 -3.75 -3.22 10.96
CA SER A 20 -4.96 -3.22 11.77
C SER A 20 -5.39 -4.65 12.03
N GLY A 21 -5.94 -4.89 13.21
CA GLY A 21 -6.45 -6.21 13.56
C GLY A 21 -6.96 -6.27 14.98
N TYR A 22 -7.23 -7.48 15.42
CA TYR A 22 -7.73 -7.75 16.77
C TYR A 22 -7.28 -9.13 17.27
N GLN A 23 -7.35 -9.29 18.58
CA GLN A 23 -7.24 -10.59 19.23
C GLN A 23 -8.33 -10.73 20.29
N ASP A 24 -8.95 -11.93 20.33
CA ASP A 24 -9.85 -12.35 21.40
C ASP A 24 -9.04 -13.07 22.49
N PHE A 25 -9.29 -12.74 23.74
CA PHE A 25 -8.65 -13.36 24.89
C PHE A 25 -9.65 -14.25 25.66
N PRO A 26 -9.20 -15.32 26.32
CA PRO A 26 -10.09 -16.19 27.08
C PRO A 26 -10.55 -15.59 28.43
N PHE A 27 -10.07 -14.39 28.76
CA PHE A 27 -10.37 -13.64 29.97
C PHE A 27 -10.79 -12.21 29.65
N ASP A 28 -11.43 -11.55 30.61
CA ASP A 28 -11.85 -10.16 30.45
C ASP A 28 -10.66 -9.21 30.49
N ILE A 29 -10.65 -8.27 29.55
CA ILE A 29 -9.56 -7.30 29.38
C ILE A 29 -9.92 -6.01 30.10
N PRO A 30 -8.99 -5.43 30.91
CA PRO A 30 -9.22 -4.14 31.52
C PRO A 30 -9.41 -3.05 30.46
N GLN A 31 -10.33 -2.13 30.72
CA GLN A 31 -10.57 -1.00 29.83
C GLN A 31 -9.37 -0.05 29.86
N VAL A 32 -8.94 0.38 28.67
CA VAL A 32 -7.86 1.36 28.49
C VAL A 32 -8.47 2.72 28.21
N GLY A 33 -7.98 3.73 28.90
CA GLY A 33 -8.45 5.11 28.75
C GLY A 33 -9.36 5.57 29.89
N LYS A 34 -9.42 6.90 30.07
CA LYS A 34 -10.10 7.55 31.20
C LYS A 34 -11.52 8.02 30.84
N VAL A 35 -12.00 7.77 29.64
CA VAL A 35 -13.28 8.29 29.15
C VAL A 35 -14.26 7.16 28.92
N ILE A 36 -15.45 7.30 29.47
CA ILE A 36 -16.61 6.44 29.24
C ILE A 36 -17.66 7.28 28.50
N ARG A 37 -18.22 6.73 27.44
CA ARG A 37 -19.40 7.28 26.76
C ARG A 37 -20.63 6.51 27.22
N LEU A 38 -21.62 7.22 27.68
CA LEU A 38 -22.92 6.69 28.04
C LEU A 38 -23.94 7.17 27.01
N ASN A 39 -24.72 6.25 26.46
CA ASN A 39 -25.96 6.59 25.79
C ASN A 39 -27.07 6.54 26.84
N VAL A 40 -27.68 7.67 27.08
CA VAL A 40 -28.73 7.83 28.08
C VAL A 40 -30.02 8.13 27.35
N ASP A 41 -31.09 7.46 27.72
CA ASP A 41 -32.43 7.79 27.26
C ASP A 41 -32.80 9.20 27.74
N SER A 42 -33.21 10.06 26.83
CA SER A 42 -33.48 11.47 27.12
C SER A 42 -34.78 11.68 27.92
N GLU A 43 -35.66 10.70 27.98
CA GLU A 43 -36.94 10.78 28.69
C GLU A 43 -36.86 10.12 30.07
N THR A 44 -36.20 8.95 30.15
CA THR A 44 -36.14 8.16 31.38
C THR A 44 -34.84 8.39 32.18
N ASN A 45 -33.82 9.00 31.58
CA ASN A 45 -32.45 9.10 32.09
C ASN A 45 -31.78 7.73 32.36
N GLU A 46 -32.30 6.64 31.80
CA GLU A 46 -31.69 5.34 31.92
C GLU A 46 -30.49 5.20 30.99
N VAL A 47 -29.42 4.54 31.48
CA VAL A 47 -28.24 4.24 30.67
C VAL A 47 -28.56 3.08 29.74
N LEU A 48 -28.78 3.38 28.44
CA LEU A 48 -29.08 2.40 27.42
C LEU A 48 -27.85 1.58 26.99
N SER A 49 -26.70 2.22 26.95
CA SER A 49 -25.42 1.54 26.63
C SER A 49 -24.23 2.34 27.16
N GLN A 50 -23.15 1.59 27.44
CA GLN A 50 -21.87 2.15 27.83
C GLN A 50 -20.80 1.67 26.85
N SER A 51 -19.93 2.58 26.41
CA SER A 51 -18.80 2.26 25.56
C SER A 51 -17.55 3.06 25.96
N CYS A 52 -16.38 2.44 25.81
CA CYS A 52 -15.10 3.14 25.96
C CYS A 52 -14.60 3.53 24.58
N PRO A 53 -14.36 4.82 24.30
CA PRO A 53 -13.78 5.24 23.05
C PRO A 53 -12.38 4.66 22.90
N ALA A 54 -11.93 4.52 21.65
CA ALA A 54 -10.58 4.06 21.36
C ALA A 54 -9.55 5.01 22.02
N PHE A 55 -8.56 4.42 22.64
CA PHE A 55 -7.40 5.12 23.17
C PHE A 55 -6.38 5.33 22.06
N HIS A 56 -5.73 6.48 22.05
CA HIS A 56 -4.63 6.76 21.15
C HIS A 56 -3.34 6.81 21.95
N ALA A 57 -2.50 5.79 21.80
CA ALA A 57 -1.13 5.85 22.29
C ALA A 57 -0.37 6.87 21.43
N GLU A 58 0.06 7.95 22.04
CA GLU A 58 0.89 8.96 21.40
C GLU A 58 2.36 8.64 21.69
N GLY A 59 3.11 8.35 20.62
CA GLY A 59 4.57 8.30 20.69
C GLY A 59 5.17 9.70 20.78
N SER A 60 6.48 9.80 20.95
CA SER A 60 7.21 11.07 21.13
C SER A 60 6.96 12.10 20.02
N TYR A 61 6.52 11.67 18.83
CA TYR A 61 6.38 12.50 17.63
C TYR A 61 4.98 12.46 16.99
N SER A 62 3.90 12.60 17.77
CA SER A 62 2.50 12.68 17.26
C SER A 62 2.02 11.47 16.44
N THR A 63 2.66 10.33 16.59
CA THR A 63 2.18 9.08 15.99
C THR A 63 1.03 8.58 16.85
N LYS A 64 -0.16 8.48 16.25
CA LYS A 64 -1.33 7.95 16.94
C LYS A 64 -1.48 6.49 16.60
N PHE A 65 -1.23 5.64 17.57
CA PHE A 65 -1.56 4.23 17.50
C PHE A 65 -2.89 4.02 18.24
N ARG A 66 -3.90 3.56 17.52
CA ARG A 66 -5.25 3.40 18.09
C ARG A 66 -5.36 2.03 18.75
N ILE A 67 -5.82 2.02 20.01
CA ILE A 67 -6.11 0.81 20.79
C ILE A 67 -7.56 0.90 21.26
N GLN A 68 -8.31 -0.16 21.16
CA GLN A 68 -9.68 -0.24 21.64
C GLN A 68 -9.91 -1.60 22.30
N VAL A 69 -10.51 -1.60 23.47
CA VAL A 69 -10.94 -2.80 24.17
C VAL A 69 -12.46 -2.91 24.11
N ALA A 70 -12.96 -4.08 23.75
CA ALA A 70 -14.38 -4.39 23.74
C ALA A 70 -14.58 -5.79 24.39
N GLY A 71 -14.88 -5.83 25.67
CA GLY A 71 -14.96 -7.06 26.44
C GLY A 71 -13.63 -7.80 26.48
N ARG A 72 -13.60 -8.95 25.82
CA ARG A 72 -12.41 -9.81 25.70
C ARG A 72 -11.56 -9.53 24.46
N ARG A 73 -11.92 -8.53 23.65
CA ARG A 73 -11.24 -8.24 22.40
C ARG A 73 -10.44 -6.96 22.47
N VAL A 74 -9.18 -7.06 22.05
CA VAL A 74 -8.28 -5.92 21.86
C VAL A 74 -8.14 -5.65 20.36
N TYR A 75 -8.47 -4.44 19.93
CA TYR A 75 -8.25 -3.94 18.57
C TYR A 75 -7.03 -3.03 18.56
N VAL A 76 -6.24 -3.14 17.49
CA VAL A 76 -5.11 -2.26 17.22
C VAL A 76 -5.17 -1.75 15.77
N ASP A 77 -4.76 -0.49 15.57
CA ASP A 77 -4.79 0.16 14.26
C ASP A 77 -3.74 1.27 14.21
N GLY A 78 -2.75 1.14 13.34
CA GLY A 78 -1.70 2.14 13.21
C GLY A 78 -0.45 1.70 12.46
N ASN A 79 0.52 2.61 12.41
CA ASN A 79 1.83 2.42 11.81
C ASN A 79 2.87 2.16 12.91
N ALA A 80 3.25 0.91 13.12
CA ALA A 80 4.28 0.52 14.09
C ALA A 80 5.64 1.13 13.76
N SER A 81 5.97 1.26 12.49
CA SER A 81 7.24 1.84 12.02
C SER A 81 7.41 3.33 12.33
N ARG A 82 6.32 4.03 12.65
CA ARG A 82 6.33 5.46 13.05
C ARG A 82 6.42 5.70 14.54
N VAL A 83 6.36 4.67 15.34
CA VAL A 83 6.47 4.80 16.79
C VAL A 83 7.83 5.41 17.13
N ASN A 84 7.81 6.51 17.87
CA ASN A 84 9.01 7.32 18.22
C ASN A 84 9.81 7.84 17.01
N ARG A 85 9.14 8.06 15.86
CA ARG A 85 9.75 8.58 14.64
C ARG A 85 8.92 9.69 14.00
N LEU A 86 9.61 10.63 13.38
CA LEU A 86 8.99 11.77 12.68
C LEU A 86 8.43 11.37 11.31
N ASP A 87 9.11 10.47 10.61
CA ASP A 87 8.81 10.06 9.24
C ASP A 87 8.50 8.56 9.13
N ASN A 88 8.09 8.15 7.93
CA ASN A 88 7.88 6.76 7.52
C ASN A 88 8.51 6.47 6.15
N LEU A 89 9.66 7.10 5.83
CA LEU A 89 10.32 6.85 4.54
C LEU A 89 10.64 5.37 4.35
N TYR A 90 11.17 4.73 5.39
CA TYR A 90 11.31 3.27 5.47
C TYR A 90 10.63 2.75 6.72
N GLY A 91 10.07 1.55 6.64
CA GLY A 91 9.40 0.88 7.74
C GLY A 91 10.05 -0.44 8.12
N LEU A 92 9.42 -1.14 9.06
CA LEU A 92 9.78 -2.49 9.49
C LEU A 92 9.41 -3.50 8.39
N THR A 93 10.32 -4.44 8.13
CA THR A 93 10.23 -5.34 6.97
C THR A 93 9.55 -6.68 7.28
N THR A 94 9.36 -7.01 8.55
CA THR A 94 8.71 -8.26 8.98
C THR A 94 7.47 -7.98 9.83
N LEU A 95 6.48 -8.86 9.76
CA LEU A 95 5.33 -8.80 10.68
C LEU A 95 5.76 -9.00 12.12
N ALA A 96 6.76 -9.86 12.37
CA ALA A 96 7.27 -10.11 13.71
C ALA A 96 7.81 -8.83 14.37
N ASP A 97 8.61 -8.02 13.65
CA ASP A 97 9.14 -6.76 14.16
C ASP A 97 8.02 -5.74 14.40
N ASN A 98 7.05 -5.65 13.49
CA ASN A 98 5.88 -4.78 13.67
C ASN A 98 5.07 -5.17 14.91
N MET A 99 4.80 -6.47 15.10
CA MET A 99 4.05 -6.97 16.27
C MET A 99 4.86 -6.81 17.56
N ALA A 100 6.18 -6.90 17.53
CA ALA A 100 7.04 -6.61 18.69
C ALA A 100 6.90 -5.14 19.13
N VAL A 101 6.91 -4.20 18.19
CA VAL A 101 6.68 -2.77 18.51
C VAL A 101 5.26 -2.56 19.04
N ILE A 102 4.24 -3.16 18.43
CA ILE A 102 2.85 -3.06 18.90
C ILE A 102 2.74 -3.62 20.32
N ASN A 103 3.33 -4.78 20.58
CA ASN A 103 3.32 -5.39 21.92
C ASN A 103 4.06 -4.55 22.95
N SER A 104 5.15 -3.87 22.58
CA SER A 104 5.83 -2.94 23.50
C SER A 104 4.93 -1.78 23.94
N ILE A 105 4.04 -1.32 23.06
CA ILE A 105 3.06 -0.31 23.39
C ILE A 105 2.00 -0.89 24.33
N LEU A 106 1.42 -2.04 23.98
CA LEU A 106 0.32 -2.64 24.74
C LEU A 106 0.74 -3.00 26.16
N THR A 107 1.95 -3.57 26.33
CA THR A 107 2.47 -4.02 27.62
C THR A 107 3.14 -2.92 28.44
N ALA A 108 3.21 -1.69 27.91
CA ALA A 108 3.73 -0.56 28.66
C ALA A 108 2.91 -0.36 29.98
N PRO A 109 3.55 -0.01 31.11
CA PRO A 109 2.88 0.10 32.42
C PRO A 109 1.65 1.02 32.40
N GLU A 110 1.67 2.03 31.53
CA GLU A 110 0.58 3.01 31.40
C GLU A 110 -0.65 2.44 30.69
N ILE A 111 -0.47 1.35 29.92
CA ILE A 111 -1.52 0.67 29.15
C ILE A 111 -1.90 -0.65 29.80
N GLY A 112 -0.91 -1.48 30.15
CA GLY A 112 -1.10 -2.69 30.93
C GLY A 112 -1.95 -3.78 30.25
N LEU A 113 -1.96 -3.84 28.92
CA LEU A 113 -2.68 -4.87 28.17
C LEU A 113 -1.81 -6.10 27.91
N PRO A 114 -2.43 -7.28 27.74
CA PRO A 114 -1.68 -8.48 27.38
C PRO A 114 -1.10 -8.33 25.95
N PRO A 115 0.05 -8.98 25.67
CA PRO A 115 0.63 -8.98 24.34
C PRO A 115 -0.24 -9.76 23.35
N LEU A 116 -0.25 -9.32 22.10
CA LEU A 116 -0.82 -10.05 20.98
C LEU A 116 0.10 -11.22 20.61
N THR A 117 -0.49 -12.36 20.30
CA THR A 117 0.22 -13.63 20.07
C THR A 117 0.03 -14.15 18.65
N ARG A 118 0.97 -14.99 18.20
CA ARG A 118 0.81 -15.76 16.96
C ARG A 118 -0.30 -16.79 17.14
N CYS A 119 -1.09 -17.00 16.08
CA CYS A 119 -2.02 -18.12 16.04
C CYS A 119 -1.24 -19.42 15.88
N THR A 120 -1.58 -20.42 16.70
CA THR A 120 -1.07 -21.80 16.60
C THR A 120 -2.17 -22.75 16.16
N ARG A 121 -3.43 -22.38 16.39
CA ARG A 121 -4.59 -23.21 16.09
C ARG A 121 -5.71 -22.40 15.45
N LEU A 122 -6.43 -23.07 14.54
CA LEU A 122 -7.66 -22.57 13.93
C LEU A 122 -8.72 -23.67 14.05
N ASP A 123 -9.76 -23.39 14.81
CA ASP A 123 -10.93 -24.27 14.96
C ASP A 123 -12.07 -23.72 14.11
N ARG A 124 -12.77 -24.60 13.39
CA ARG A 124 -13.99 -24.25 12.66
C ARG A 124 -15.20 -24.62 13.50
N LEU A 125 -16.08 -23.66 13.73
CA LEU A 125 -17.35 -23.89 14.40
C LEU A 125 -18.38 -24.49 13.44
N GLN A 126 -19.50 -24.99 13.98
CA GLN A 126 -20.58 -25.61 13.20
C GLN A 126 -21.25 -24.63 12.21
N ASP A 127 -21.26 -23.33 12.52
CA ASP A 127 -21.75 -22.25 11.64
C ASP A 127 -20.77 -21.85 10.53
N GLY A 128 -19.62 -22.54 10.43
CA GLY A 128 -18.57 -22.23 9.47
C GLY A 128 -17.63 -21.08 9.86
N SER A 129 -17.90 -20.40 10.99
CA SER A 129 -16.97 -19.39 11.52
C SER A 129 -15.67 -20.01 12.00
N ALA A 130 -14.59 -19.23 11.97
CA ALA A 130 -13.28 -19.65 12.44
C ALA A 130 -12.94 -18.94 13.76
N VAL A 131 -12.47 -19.73 14.74
CA VAL A 131 -11.92 -19.24 16.01
C VAL A 131 -10.43 -19.54 16.02
N VAL A 132 -9.64 -18.56 16.38
CA VAL A 132 -8.18 -18.68 16.48
C VAL A 132 -7.71 -18.26 17.87
N ASP A 133 -6.55 -18.77 18.26
CA ASP A 133 -5.92 -18.51 19.56
C ASP A 133 -4.98 -17.30 19.57
N GLY A 134 -4.90 -16.53 18.48
CA GLY A 134 -3.99 -15.40 18.34
C GLY A 134 -4.56 -14.25 17.52
N PHE A 135 -3.67 -13.40 17.04
CA PHE A 135 -4.01 -12.15 16.37
C PHE A 135 -4.54 -12.35 14.95
N THR A 136 -5.61 -11.61 14.62
CA THR A 136 -6.25 -11.61 13.31
C THR A 136 -6.11 -10.24 12.65
N PHE A 137 -5.44 -10.19 11.50
CA PHE A 137 -5.32 -8.99 10.68
C PHE A 137 -6.63 -8.64 9.98
N THR A 138 -6.99 -7.36 9.98
CA THR A 138 -8.11 -6.81 9.19
C THR A 138 -7.63 -5.88 8.09
N ARG A 139 -6.39 -5.37 8.17
CA ARG A 139 -5.71 -4.59 7.16
C ARG A 139 -4.20 -4.71 7.29
N ILE A 140 -3.54 -4.82 6.15
CA ILE A 140 -2.08 -4.75 6.03
C ILE A 140 -1.76 -3.84 4.84
N ASP A 141 -0.96 -2.79 5.05
CA ASP A 141 -0.44 -1.96 3.98
C ASP A 141 1.01 -2.37 3.69
N ALA A 142 1.22 -2.97 2.53
CA ALA A 142 2.54 -3.35 2.04
C ALA A 142 3.07 -2.27 1.09
N THR A 143 4.32 -1.89 1.27
CA THR A 143 4.89 -0.66 0.71
C THR A 143 6.30 -0.87 0.16
N ARG A 144 6.63 -0.15 -0.93
CA ARG A 144 7.99 -0.05 -1.46
C ARG A 144 8.24 1.32 -2.06
N ASN A 145 9.46 1.85 -1.90
CA ASN A 145 9.90 3.07 -2.58
C ASN A 145 10.54 2.72 -3.93
N LEU A 146 10.25 3.56 -4.93
CA LEU A 146 10.89 3.56 -6.25
C LEU A 146 11.57 4.91 -6.42
N PHE A 147 12.62 4.92 -7.23
CA PHE A 147 13.40 6.11 -7.54
C PHE A 147 13.32 6.34 -9.04
N VAL A 148 12.70 7.45 -9.43
CA VAL A 148 12.44 7.77 -10.85
C VAL A 148 13.27 8.94 -11.34
N GLY A 149 14.13 9.48 -10.48
CA GLY A 149 14.94 10.66 -10.75
C GLY A 149 14.17 11.96 -10.50
N LYS A 150 14.93 12.99 -10.16
CA LYS A 150 14.42 14.33 -9.81
C LYS A 150 13.51 14.90 -10.90
N GLY A 151 12.31 15.33 -10.51
CA GLY A 151 11.35 16.00 -11.40
C GLY A 151 10.52 15.07 -12.30
N ASN A 152 10.81 13.76 -12.30
CA ASN A 152 10.09 12.77 -13.11
C ASN A 152 8.83 12.21 -12.44
N GLU A 153 8.60 12.48 -11.14
CA GLU A 153 7.59 11.83 -10.33
C GLU A 153 6.18 12.03 -10.88
N SER A 154 5.82 13.27 -11.22
CA SER A 154 4.47 13.60 -11.74
C SER A 154 4.23 12.99 -13.11
N ALA A 155 5.23 12.99 -13.99
CA ALA A 155 5.16 12.38 -15.29
C ALA A 155 5.03 10.86 -15.19
N TYR A 156 5.80 10.22 -14.28
CA TYR A 156 5.71 8.80 -14.00
C TYR A 156 4.32 8.40 -13.47
N LEU A 157 3.76 9.15 -12.49
CA LEU A 157 2.43 8.91 -11.94
C LEU A 157 1.32 9.06 -13.01
N ARG A 158 1.45 10.07 -13.87
CA ARG A 158 0.52 10.27 -14.98
C ARG A 158 0.54 9.09 -15.94
N ALA A 159 1.73 8.62 -16.32
CA ALA A 159 1.88 7.44 -17.17
C ALA A 159 1.28 6.18 -16.52
N LEU A 160 1.54 5.95 -15.21
CA LEU A 160 0.94 4.85 -14.46
C LEU A 160 -0.58 4.88 -14.48
N SER A 161 -1.21 6.06 -14.45
CA SER A 161 -2.67 6.19 -14.41
C SER A 161 -3.36 5.64 -15.66
N SER A 162 -2.65 5.49 -16.77
CA SER A 162 -3.17 4.87 -18.00
C SER A 162 -3.22 3.33 -17.92
N GLN A 163 -2.49 2.75 -16.98
CA GLN A 163 -2.39 1.31 -16.82
C GLN A 163 -3.55 0.75 -16.00
N ARG A 164 -3.87 -0.54 -16.21
CA ARG A 164 -4.83 -1.26 -15.37
C ARG A 164 -4.13 -2.19 -14.38
N PHE A 165 -4.73 -2.29 -13.21
CA PHE A 165 -4.38 -3.32 -12.25
C PHE A 165 -5.59 -4.19 -11.96
N ARG A 166 -5.52 -5.48 -12.31
CA ARG A 166 -6.68 -6.40 -12.24
C ARG A 166 -7.90 -5.80 -12.97
N ASN A 167 -9.03 -5.70 -12.29
CA ASN A 167 -10.25 -5.09 -12.83
C ASN A 167 -10.39 -3.60 -12.50
N SER A 168 -9.34 -2.97 -11.95
CA SER A 168 -9.35 -1.56 -11.55
C SER A 168 -8.70 -0.66 -12.59
N ILE A 169 -9.17 0.59 -12.63
CA ILE A 169 -8.73 1.65 -13.52
C ILE A 169 -7.90 2.65 -12.71
N GLY A 170 -6.79 3.12 -13.28
CA GLY A 170 -5.98 4.16 -12.66
C GLY A 170 -6.73 5.49 -12.61
N TYR A 171 -6.80 6.09 -11.43
CA TYR A 171 -7.32 7.43 -11.19
C TYR A 171 -6.19 8.32 -10.67
N LEU A 172 -5.82 9.30 -11.48
CA LEU A 172 -4.84 10.32 -11.09
C LEU A 172 -5.57 11.47 -10.40
N TYR A 173 -5.14 11.80 -9.19
CA TYR A 173 -5.68 12.97 -8.49
C TYR A 173 -5.38 14.26 -9.23
N PRO A 174 -6.23 15.30 -9.09
CA PRO A 174 -6.09 16.56 -9.85
C PRO A 174 -4.75 17.26 -9.65
N ASP A 175 -4.10 17.06 -8.51
CA ASP A 175 -2.79 17.63 -8.18
C ASP A 175 -1.60 16.89 -8.84
N GLY A 176 -1.87 15.79 -9.56
CA GLY A 176 -0.85 14.95 -10.20
C GLY A 176 0.10 14.21 -9.26
N GLY A 177 -0.11 14.33 -7.95
CA GLY A 177 0.79 13.77 -6.92
C GLY A 177 0.48 12.34 -6.49
N THR A 178 -0.69 11.79 -6.85
CA THR A 178 -1.13 10.46 -6.45
C THR A 178 -1.94 9.81 -7.56
N VAL A 179 -1.72 8.52 -7.78
CA VAL A 179 -2.57 7.67 -8.60
C VAL A 179 -3.03 6.46 -7.79
N VAL A 180 -4.32 6.13 -7.89
CA VAL A 180 -4.91 4.96 -7.22
C VAL A 180 -5.66 4.10 -8.23
N TRP A 181 -5.81 2.81 -7.96
CA TRP A 181 -6.61 1.93 -8.81
C TRP A 181 -7.90 1.56 -8.11
N THR A 182 -9.00 1.94 -8.76
CA THR A 182 -10.35 1.72 -8.24
C THR A 182 -11.24 1.07 -9.29
N PRO A 183 -12.31 0.38 -8.90
CA PRO A 183 -13.20 -0.29 -9.85
C PRO A 183 -13.86 0.65 -10.86
N SER A 184 -14.17 1.88 -10.44
CA SER A 184 -14.88 2.89 -11.26
C SER A 184 -13.99 3.94 -11.90
N GLY A 185 -12.67 3.93 -11.62
CA GLY A 185 -11.77 4.99 -12.08
C GLY A 185 -11.98 6.34 -11.37
N GLY A 186 -12.43 6.31 -10.10
CA GLY A 186 -12.60 7.47 -9.23
C GLY A 186 -12.00 7.22 -7.85
N GLU A 187 -12.37 8.00 -6.84
CA GLU A 187 -11.77 7.93 -5.50
C GLU A 187 -12.22 6.72 -4.66
N LYS A 188 -13.34 6.10 -5.01
CA LYS A 188 -13.95 5.03 -4.20
C LYS A 188 -13.11 3.74 -4.23
N ALA A 189 -12.50 3.43 -3.11
CA ALA A 189 -11.68 2.24 -2.92
C ALA A 189 -12.43 0.94 -3.19
N GLY A 190 -11.74 -0.05 -3.79
CA GLY A 190 -12.23 -1.43 -3.93
C GLY A 190 -12.42 -2.13 -2.57
N ARG A 191 -13.17 -3.25 -2.57
CA ARG A 191 -13.46 -4.03 -1.35
C ARG A 191 -12.26 -4.85 -0.89
N LEU A 192 -11.51 -5.43 -1.83
CA LEU A 192 -10.41 -6.37 -1.55
C LEU A 192 -9.08 -5.67 -1.31
N VAL A 193 -8.74 -4.72 -2.19
CA VAL A 193 -7.48 -3.98 -2.16
C VAL A 193 -7.70 -2.51 -2.48
N TYR A 194 -6.75 -1.68 -2.06
CA TYR A 194 -6.65 -0.29 -2.49
C TYR A 194 -5.19 0.04 -2.80
N PRO A 195 -4.76 -0.20 -4.03
CA PRO A 195 -3.40 0.08 -4.46
C PRO A 195 -3.24 1.51 -4.92
N GLY A 196 -2.07 2.09 -4.70
CA GLY A 196 -1.74 3.44 -5.11
C GLY A 196 -0.24 3.69 -5.24
N TYR A 197 0.08 4.70 -6.04
CA TYR A 197 1.43 5.30 -6.11
C TYR A 197 1.33 6.79 -5.81
N TYR A 198 2.31 7.33 -5.10
CA TYR A 198 2.35 8.76 -4.82
C TYR A 198 3.76 9.32 -4.70
N ASN A 199 3.89 10.62 -4.99
CA ASN A 199 5.12 11.39 -4.82
C ASN A 199 5.41 11.61 -3.34
N LYS A 200 6.45 10.96 -2.82
CA LYS A 200 6.80 11.01 -1.39
C LYS A 200 7.32 12.37 -0.94
N GLY A 201 8.09 13.04 -1.78
CA GLY A 201 8.56 14.41 -1.50
C GLY A 201 7.41 15.40 -1.36
N LEU A 202 6.41 15.30 -2.25
CA LEU A 202 5.21 16.14 -2.21
C LEU A 202 4.34 15.83 -0.98
N GLU A 203 4.18 14.56 -0.63
CA GLU A 203 3.45 14.12 0.59
C GLU A 203 4.10 14.72 1.85
N LEU A 204 5.41 14.60 1.99
CA LEU A 204 6.16 15.18 3.12
C LEU A 204 5.97 16.70 3.20
N THR A 205 6.04 17.38 2.06
CA THR A 205 5.87 18.84 1.96
C THR A 205 4.47 19.29 2.40
N ARG A 206 3.42 18.57 1.97
CA ARG A 206 2.02 18.99 2.21
C ARG A 206 1.49 18.54 3.57
N HIS A 207 1.91 17.39 4.04
CA HIS A 207 1.26 16.75 5.19
C HIS A 207 2.14 16.67 6.44
N LEU A 208 3.44 16.43 6.31
CA LEU A 208 4.29 16.25 7.47
C LEU A 208 4.99 17.55 7.91
N LEU A 209 5.67 18.24 7.00
CA LEU A 209 6.41 19.47 7.32
C LEU A 209 5.56 20.55 8.01
N PRO A 210 4.31 20.85 7.58
CA PRO A 210 3.50 21.85 8.25
C PRO A 210 3.13 21.46 9.70
N LYS A 211 2.97 20.15 9.96
CA LYS A 211 2.69 19.64 11.31
C LYS A 211 3.91 19.76 12.21
N VAL A 212 5.09 19.40 11.70
CA VAL A 212 6.36 19.50 12.42
C VAL A 212 6.70 20.95 12.70
N LEU A 213 6.57 21.84 11.69
CA LEU A 213 6.76 23.27 11.84
C LEU A 213 5.88 23.87 12.96
N ARG A 214 4.59 23.53 12.94
CA ARG A 214 3.64 24.04 13.96
C ARG A 214 3.96 23.53 15.37
N ARG A 215 4.46 22.30 15.49
CA ARG A 215 4.71 21.68 16.81
C ARG A 215 6.05 22.05 17.40
N TYR A 216 7.09 22.16 16.58
CA TYR A 216 8.46 22.28 17.06
C TYR A 216 9.14 23.60 16.65
N GLY A 217 8.61 24.31 15.65
CA GLY A 217 9.22 25.52 15.10
C GLY A 217 10.24 25.26 14.00
N ALA A 218 10.56 26.32 13.23
CA ALA A 218 11.46 26.23 12.06
C ALA A 218 12.92 25.92 12.42
N GLU A 219 13.38 26.37 13.59
CA GLU A 219 14.76 26.21 14.04
C GLU A 219 15.03 24.88 14.77
N SER A 220 13.97 24.04 14.93
CA SER A 220 14.08 22.76 15.64
C SER A 220 14.89 21.72 14.87
N GLU A 221 15.50 20.80 15.59
CA GLU A 221 16.18 19.64 15.00
C GLU A 221 15.19 18.75 14.21
N GLU A 222 13.96 18.61 14.72
CA GLU A 222 12.89 17.85 14.12
C GLU A 222 12.50 18.42 12.75
N TYR A 223 12.35 19.74 12.64
CA TYR A 223 12.02 20.37 11.38
C TYR A 223 13.17 20.26 10.38
N ARG A 224 14.39 20.48 10.79
CA ARG A 224 15.60 20.32 9.95
C ARG A 224 15.71 18.88 9.45
N TYR A 225 15.55 17.89 10.32
CA TYR A 225 15.59 16.48 9.93
C TYR A 225 14.54 16.13 8.88
N VAL A 226 13.26 16.48 9.10
CA VAL A 226 12.18 16.18 8.14
C VAL A 226 12.38 16.93 6.83
N SER A 227 12.91 18.17 6.87
CA SER A 227 13.27 18.92 5.68
C SER A 227 14.35 18.22 4.86
N GLN A 228 15.41 17.72 5.51
CA GLN A 228 16.46 16.94 4.84
C GLN A 228 15.92 15.65 4.21
N VAL A 229 15.01 14.94 4.90
CA VAL A 229 14.34 13.75 4.34
C VAL A 229 13.51 14.11 3.10
N ARG A 230 12.73 15.21 3.16
CA ARG A 230 11.96 15.72 2.04
C ARG A 230 12.84 16.09 0.86
N ASP A 231 13.94 16.84 1.12
CA ASP A 231 14.84 17.31 0.08
C ASP A 231 15.55 16.14 -0.63
N TRP A 232 15.95 15.13 0.14
CA TRP A 232 16.48 13.90 -0.42
C TRP A 232 15.44 13.17 -1.28
N CYS A 233 14.16 13.06 -0.82
CA CYS A 233 13.09 12.44 -1.61
C CYS A 233 12.87 13.15 -2.95
N VAL A 234 12.97 14.48 -2.97
CA VAL A 234 12.85 15.28 -4.20
C VAL A 234 14.08 15.09 -5.10
N GLU A 235 15.29 15.05 -4.52
CA GLU A 235 16.54 14.92 -5.29
C GLU A 235 16.62 13.58 -6.04
N VAL A 236 16.21 12.50 -5.41
CA VAL A 236 16.24 11.15 -6.03
C VAL A 236 14.93 10.78 -6.71
N GLY A 237 13.90 11.62 -6.62
CA GLY A 237 12.59 11.37 -7.22
C GLY A 237 11.87 10.18 -6.62
N VAL A 238 11.55 10.22 -5.30
CA VAL A 238 10.89 9.11 -4.62
C VAL A 238 9.41 9.03 -4.98
N VAL A 239 9.02 7.93 -5.62
CA VAL A 239 7.62 7.51 -5.79
C VAL A 239 7.38 6.29 -4.92
N ARG A 240 6.34 6.34 -4.10
CA ARG A 240 5.98 5.23 -3.21
C ARG A 240 4.84 4.42 -3.81
N ALA A 241 5.06 3.10 -3.91
CA ALA A 241 4.03 2.12 -4.19
C ALA A 241 3.48 1.58 -2.86
N GLU A 242 2.17 1.54 -2.71
CA GLU A 242 1.47 1.03 -1.54
C GLU A 242 0.26 0.22 -1.96
N ILE A 243 0.09 -0.97 -1.40
CA ILE A 243 -1.12 -1.77 -1.56
C ILE A 243 -1.75 -2.05 -0.21
N LYS A 244 -2.99 -1.59 -0.02
CA LYS A 244 -3.78 -1.89 1.18
C LYS A 244 -4.53 -3.18 0.97
N LEU A 245 -4.15 -4.22 1.68
CA LEU A 245 -4.84 -5.51 1.71
C LEU A 245 -5.93 -5.43 2.77
N LYS A 246 -7.20 -5.52 2.36
CA LYS A 246 -8.36 -5.37 3.24
C LYS A 246 -8.84 -6.71 3.78
N SER A 247 -9.65 -6.68 4.82
CA SER A 247 -10.14 -7.86 5.54
C SER A 247 -10.73 -8.95 4.64
N GLU A 248 -11.50 -8.59 3.60
CA GLU A 248 -12.08 -9.58 2.69
C GLU A 248 -11.03 -10.32 1.87
N LEU A 249 -9.98 -9.62 1.39
CA LEU A 249 -8.87 -10.27 0.70
C LEU A 249 -8.09 -11.16 1.67
N LEU A 250 -7.75 -10.63 2.85
CA LEU A 250 -6.97 -11.38 3.84
C LEU A 250 -7.68 -12.67 4.24
N LYS A 251 -9.00 -12.65 4.38
CA LYS A 251 -9.81 -13.85 4.66
C LYS A 251 -9.84 -14.81 3.48
N ARG A 252 -10.13 -14.30 2.27
CA ARG A 252 -10.20 -15.11 1.04
C ARG A 252 -8.90 -15.87 0.77
N ASP A 253 -7.77 -15.19 0.97
CA ASP A 253 -6.45 -15.73 0.66
C ASP A 253 -5.78 -16.37 1.89
N CYS A 254 -6.53 -16.55 3.00
CA CYS A 254 -6.02 -17.13 4.26
C CYS A 254 -4.76 -16.41 4.79
N LEU A 255 -4.75 -15.08 4.74
CA LEU A 255 -3.66 -14.20 5.20
C LEU A 255 -4.04 -13.40 6.46
N CYS A 256 -5.18 -13.72 7.09
CA CYS A 256 -5.66 -12.94 8.22
C CYS A 256 -5.11 -13.41 9.58
N HIS A 257 -4.66 -14.65 9.74
CA HIS A 257 -4.27 -15.19 11.03
C HIS A 257 -2.75 -15.21 11.19
N TRP A 258 -2.22 -14.34 12.05
CA TRP A 258 -0.77 -14.20 12.25
C TRP A 258 -0.14 -15.49 12.70
N GLY A 259 0.81 -16.01 11.92
CA GLY A 259 1.51 -17.27 12.19
C GLY A 259 0.99 -18.48 11.42
N LEU A 260 -0.20 -18.40 10.78
CA LEU A 260 -0.76 -19.50 10.00
C LEU A 260 -0.59 -19.34 8.48
N PHE A 261 0.20 -18.38 8.03
CA PHE A 261 0.52 -18.18 6.62
C PHE A 261 1.98 -17.80 6.42
N ASP A 262 2.46 -18.01 5.19
CA ASP A 262 3.77 -17.54 4.78
C ASP A 262 3.68 -16.03 4.43
N GLU A 263 4.50 -15.22 5.09
CA GLU A 263 4.58 -13.77 4.90
C GLU A 263 4.94 -13.37 3.45
N GLN A 264 5.66 -14.24 2.72
CA GLN A 264 5.98 -14.03 1.31
C GLN A 264 4.73 -13.79 0.46
N ARG A 265 3.60 -14.40 0.78
CA ARG A 265 2.33 -14.21 0.06
C ARG A 265 1.78 -12.78 0.13
N ILE A 266 2.11 -12.02 1.18
CA ILE A 266 1.79 -10.58 1.26
C ILE A 266 2.66 -9.82 0.27
N TRP A 267 3.96 -10.14 0.20
CA TRP A 267 4.89 -9.54 -0.74
C TRP A 267 4.57 -9.87 -2.19
N ASP A 268 3.99 -11.05 -2.47
CA ASP A 268 3.54 -11.43 -3.80
C ASP A 268 2.42 -10.51 -4.31
N HIS A 269 1.48 -10.08 -3.45
CA HIS A 269 0.46 -9.08 -3.80
C HIS A 269 1.08 -7.72 -4.15
N LEU A 270 2.07 -7.26 -3.39
CA LEU A 270 2.80 -6.04 -3.72
C LEU A 270 3.63 -6.22 -5.01
N GLY A 271 4.31 -7.35 -5.18
CA GLY A 271 5.07 -7.70 -6.37
C GLY A 271 4.20 -7.70 -7.63
N GLU A 272 3.00 -8.28 -7.57
CA GLU A 272 2.03 -8.20 -8.67
C GLU A 272 1.64 -6.75 -9.00
N PHE A 273 1.44 -5.92 -7.99
CA PHE A 273 1.13 -4.51 -8.19
C PHE A 273 2.30 -3.73 -8.79
N LEU A 274 3.52 -4.00 -8.37
CA LEU A 274 4.72 -3.35 -8.92
C LEU A 274 4.90 -3.62 -10.43
N LYS A 275 4.42 -4.77 -10.93
CA LYS A 275 4.44 -5.10 -12.37
C LYS A 275 3.59 -4.15 -13.24
N VAL A 276 2.69 -3.35 -12.64
CA VAL A 276 1.99 -2.29 -13.37
C VAL A 276 2.98 -1.30 -13.99
N GLY A 277 4.05 -0.98 -13.26
CA GLY A 277 5.13 -0.12 -13.78
C GLY A 277 5.97 -0.77 -14.88
N ASP A 278 6.08 -2.10 -14.93
CA ASP A 278 6.85 -2.80 -15.97
C ASP A 278 6.18 -2.68 -17.34
N LYS A 279 4.87 -2.52 -17.37
CA LYS A 279 4.09 -2.32 -18.61
C LYS A 279 4.35 -0.96 -19.26
N MET A 280 5.05 -0.05 -18.60
CA MET A 280 5.38 1.28 -19.13
C MET A 280 6.61 1.32 -20.02
N THR A 281 7.30 0.20 -20.25
CA THR A 281 8.49 0.11 -21.09
C THR A 281 8.20 0.08 -22.60
N LEU A 282 6.94 0.22 -23.02
CA LEU A 282 6.54 0.32 -24.41
C LEU A 282 6.88 1.68 -25.00
N THR A 283 7.94 1.69 -25.78
CA THR A 283 8.60 2.89 -26.27
C THR A 283 8.26 3.30 -27.67
N ALA A 284 7.48 2.55 -28.40
CA ALA A 284 7.28 2.89 -29.78
C ALA A 284 5.80 2.80 -30.18
N HIS A 285 5.34 3.84 -30.79
CA HIS A 285 3.97 4.03 -31.22
C HIS A 285 3.81 3.79 -32.73
N ASP A 286 4.54 2.84 -33.26
CA ASP A 286 4.29 2.30 -34.57
C ASP A 286 3.74 0.86 -34.52
N ILE A 287 3.16 0.43 -35.62
CA ILE A 287 2.58 -0.91 -35.73
C ILE A 287 3.63 -2.00 -35.47
N ALA A 288 4.87 -1.76 -35.86
CA ALA A 288 5.94 -2.75 -35.73
C ALA A 288 6.28 -3.01 -34.27
N SER A 289 6.54 -1.95 -33.48
CA SER A 289 6.91 -2.05 -32.08
C SER A 289 5.77 -2.53 -31.18
N ILE A 290 4.52 -2.12 -31.45
CA ILE A 290 3.36 -2.68 -30.76
C ILE A 290 3.23 -4.17 -31.07
N SER A 291 3.47 -4.58 -32.32
CA SER A 291 3.41 -5.98 -32.72
C SER A 291 4.49 -6.83 -32.07
N GLU A 292 5.72 -6.35 -32.03
CA GLU A 292 6.83 -7.00 -31.35
C GLU A 292 6.55 -7.23 -29.88
N GLU A 293 6.00 -6.23 -29.21
CA GLU A 293 5.66 -6.34 -27.79
C GLU A 293 4.52 -7.32 -27.53
N LEU A 294 3.49 -7.34 -28.39
CA LEU A 294 2.40 -8.33 -28.30
C LEU A 294 2.93 -9.76 -28.46
N MET A 295 3.95 -9.95 -29.32
CA MET A 295 4.63 -11.23 -29.47
C MET A 295 5.50 -11.56 -28.27
N ARG A 296 6.26 -10.59 -27.75
CA ARG A 296 7.13 -10.77 -26.59
C ARG A 296 6.36 -11.19 -25.32
N VAL A 297 5.17 -10.60 -25.11
CA VAL A 297 4.28 -10.95 -23.99
C VAL A 297 3.52 -12.26 -24.23
N GLY A 298 3.60 -12.82 -25.44
CA GLY A 298 2.99 -14.13 -25.77
C GLY A 298 1.46 -14.09 -25.89
N VAL A 299 0.86 -12.93 -26.14
CA VAL A 299 -0.62 -12.80 -26.30
C VAL A 299 -1.08 -12.91 -27.75
N CYS A 300 -0.14 -12.99 -28.69
CA CYS A 300 -0.40 -13.28 -30.09
C CYS A 300 0.50 -14.42 -30.56
N ASP A 301 -0.06 -15.34 -31.36
CA ASP A 301 0.63 -16.53 -31.83
C ASP A 301 1.39 -16.29 -33.16
N SER A 302 1.20 -15.11 -33.80
CA SER A 302 1.85 -14.74 -35.04
C SER A 302 1.97 -13.23 -35.20
N MET A 303 3.00 -12.78 -35.94
CA MET A 303 3.20 -11.37 -36.28
C MET A 303 1.99 -10.78 -37.04
N GLN A 304 1.30 -11.58 -37.85
CA GLN A 304 0.09 -11.15 -38.54
C GLN A 304 -1.04 -10.83 -37.56
N ALA A 305 -1.25 -11.66 -36.53
CA ALA A 305 -2.24 -11.45 -35.48
C ALA A 305 -1.85 -10.24 -34.60
N ALA A 306 -0.56 -10.07 -34.31
CA ALA A 306 -0.02 -8.95 -33.60
C ALA A 306 -0.20 -7.63 -34.37
N GLY A 307 0.12 -7.59 -35.66
CA GLY A 307 -0.06 -6.44 -36.55
C GLY A 307 -1.51 -6.01 -36.67
N ARG A 308 -2.46 -6.94 -36.78
CA ARG A 308 -3.89 -6.62 -36.76
C ARG A 308 -4.30 -6.00 -35.42
N THR A 309 -3.76 -6.48 -34.32
CA THR A 309 -4.04 -5.93 -32.99
C THR A 309 -3.43 -4.53 -32.82
N ALA A 310 -2.21 -4.32 -33.32
CA ALA A 310 -1.53 -3.03 -33.33
C ALA A 310 -2.31 -1.97 -34.13
N THR A 311 -2.96 -2.36 -35.24
CA THR A 311 -3.84 -1.46 -36.01
C THR A 311 -4.96 -0.90 -35.14
N TYR A 312 -5.59 -1.70 -34.28
CA TYR A 312 -6.60 -1.20 -33.33
C TYR A 312 -6.04 -0.18 -32.35
N ALA A 313 -4.80 -0.36 -31.89
CA ALA A 313 -4.15 0.63 -31.04
C ALA A 313 -3.91 1.94 -31.77
N MET A 314 -3.39 1.89 -33.00
CA MET A 314 -3.16 3.09 -33.81
C MET A 314 -4.45 3.84 -34.14
N GLU A 315 -5.51 3.13 -34.51
CA GLU A 315 -6.82 3.74 -34.74
C GLU A 315 -7.39 4.42 -33.48
N TRP A 316 -7.21 3.78 -32.32
CA TRP A 316 -7.58 4.37 -31.03
C TRP A 316 -6.77 5.62 -30.71
N MET A 317 -5.46 5.62 -30.93
CA MET A 317 -4.60 6.79 -30.78
C MET A 317 -5.01 7.95 -31.69
N ASN A 318 -5.60 7.63 -32.86
CA ASN A 318 -6.18 8.60 -33.78
C ASN A 318 -7.64 8.97 -33.45
N GLY A 319 -8.12 8.64 -32.26
CA GLY A 319 -9.44 9.04 -31.76
C GLY A 319 -10.62 8.16 -32.20
N LYS A 320 -10.36 7.01 -32.85
CA LYS A 320 -11.44 6.08 -33.22
C LYS A 320 -12.06 5.42 -32.00
N THR A 321 -13.38 5.41 -31.95
CA THR A 321 -14.16 4.64 -30.99
C THR A 321 -14.58 3.29 -31.56
N PHE A 322 -14.72 2.27 -30.71
CA PHE A 322 -15.00 0.90 -31.11
C PHE A 322 -16.33 0.40 -30.54
N ASP A 323 -17.01 -0.46 -31.29
CA ASP A 323 -18.19 -1.18 -30.85
C ASP A 323 -17.77 -2.42 -30.04
N PHE A 324 -17.89 -2.34 -28.73
CA PHE A 324 -17.52 -3.43 -27.79
C PHE A 324 -18.49 -4.59 -27.73
N ASN A 325 -19.57 -4.59 -28.54
CA ASN A 325 -20.41 -5.77 -28.71
C ASN A 325 -19.77 -6.77 -29.65
N LYS A 326 -18.90 -6.32 -30.55
CA LYS A 326 -18.18 -7.17 -31.52
C LYS A 326 -17.11 -8.02 -30.85
N SER A 327 -17.12 -9.34 -31.10
CA SER A 327 -16.17 -10.28 -30.53
C SER A 327 -14.72 -9.96 -30.90
N ALA A 328 -14.49 -9.55 -32.16
CA ALA A 328 -13.15 -9.13 -32.61
C ALA A 328 -12.59 -7.97 -31.80
N VAL A 329 -13.42 -6.94 -31.51
CA VAL A 329 -13.01 -5.80 -30.68
C VAL A 329 -12.65 -6.24 -29.25
N LYS A 330 -13.43 -7.16 -28.67
CA LYS A 330 -13.14 -7.73 -27.34
C LYS A 330 -11.80 -8.47 -27.32
N THR A 331 -11.52 -9.26 -28.37
CA THR A 331 -10.25 -10.00 -28.50
C THR A 331 -9.06 -9.04 -28.60
N HIS A 332 -9.11 -8.05 -29.49
CA HIS A 332 -8.02 -7.08 -29.63
C HIS A 332 -7.86 -6.23 -28.40
N ARG A 333 -8.94 -5.81 -27.73
CA ARG A 333 -8.87 -5.12 -26.46
C ARG A 333 -8.19 -5.97 -25.37
N ALA A 334 -8.51 -7.27 -25.27
CA ALA A 334 -7.86 -8.17 -24.30
C ALA A 334 -6.35 -8.26 -24.52
N ARG A 335 -5.91 -8.40 -25.77
CA ARG A 335 -4.50 -8.43 -26.15
C ARG A 335 -3.80 -7.11 -25.85
N LEU A 336 -4.39 -5.99 -26.22
CA LEU A 336 -3.83 -4.64 -25.98
C LEU A 336 -3.73 -4.32 -24.49
N ARG A 337 -4.68 -4.78 -23.67
CA ARG A 337 -4.59 -4.62 -22.21
C ARG A 337 -3.40 -5.36 -21.60
N ALA A 338 -2.95 -6.45 -22.17
CA ALA A 338 -1.76 -7.16 -21.69
C ALA A 338 -0.48 -6.31 -21.83
N ILE A 339 -0.46 -5.39 -22.78
CA ILE A 339 0.62 -4.44 -23.01
C ILE A 339 0.28 -3.01 -22.55
N GLY A 340 -0.79 -2.83 -21.77
CA GLY A 340 -1.14 -1.57 -21.11
C GLY A 340 -2.09 -0.64 -21.87
N PHE A 341 -2.54 -0.98 -23.10
CA PHE A 341 -3.50 -0.17 -23.84
C PHE A 341 -4.94 -0.64 -23.62
N ASP A 342 -5.82 0.23 -23.16
CA ASP A 342 -7.26 -0.06 -23.09
C ASP A 342 -8.05 0.81 -24.04
N ILE A 343 -8.33 0.29 -25.24
CA ILE A 343 -9.07 0.99 -26.31
C ILE A 343 -10.53 1.32 -25.94
N LYS A 344 -11.01 0.94 -24.77
CA LYS A 344 -12.32 1.35 -24.23
C LYS A 344 -12.28 2.73 -23.59
N LEU A 345 -11.10 3.15 -23.10
CA LEU A 345 -10.90 4.49 -22.53
C LEU A 345 -10.62 5.50 -23.64
N PRO A 346 -10.99 6.76 -23.48
CA PRO A 346 -10.54 7.82 -24.40
C PRO A 346 -9.01 7.82 -24.47
N PHE A 347 -8.48 8.00 -25.69
CA PHE A 347 -7.05 8.24 -25.84
C PHE A 347 -6.68 9.61 -25.28
N ASP A 348 -5.75 9.65 -24.35
CA ASP A 348 -5.21 10.86 -23.78
C ASP A 348 -3.71 10.92 -24.10
N ALA A 349 -3.38 11.69 -25.11
CA ALA A 349 -2.01 11.88 -25.56
C ALA A 349 -1.08 12.33 -24.42
N SER A 350 -1.58 13.13 -23.47
CA SER A 350 -0.76 13.60 -22.34
C SER A 350 -0.32 12.48 -21.40
N ARG A 351 -1.10 11.41 -21.33
CA ARG A 351 -0.77 10.20 -20.54
C ARG A 351 0.21 9.27 -21.26
N HIS A 352 0.23 9.30 -22.61
CA HIS A 352 1.01 8.40 -23.44
C HIS A 352 2.27 9.07 -24.02
N MET A 353 2.25 10.41 -24.20
CA MET A 353 3.44 11.17 -24.66
C MET A 353 4.64 11.11 -23.71
N PHE A 354 4.42 10.82 -22.43
CA PHE A 354 5.52 10.55 -21.51
C PHE A 354 6.41 9.39 -21.99
N PHE A 355 5.81 8.39 -22.59
CA PHE A 355 6.56 7.25 -23.17
C PHE A 355 7.43 7.68 -24.36
N ILE A 356 6.97 8.63 -25.17
CA ILE A 356 7.68 9.06 -26.39
C ILE A 356 8.92 9.88 -26.09
N HIS A 357 8.86 10.76 -25.09
CA HIS A 357 9.93 11.73 -24.82
C HIS A 357 10.91 11.34 -23.73
N ASN A 358 10.52 10.50 -22.77
CA ASN A 358 11.30 10.27 -21.55
C ASN A 358 11.72 8.81 -21.30
N VAL A 359 11.33 7.87 -22.12
CA VAL A 359 11.62 6.45 -21.88
C VAL A 359 13.11 6.12 -21.96
N ARG A 360 13.93 6.92 -22.60
CA ARG A 360 15.40 6.76 -22.59
C ARG A 360 16.03 7.16 -21.26
N GLU A 361 15.32 7.88 -20.39
CA GLU A 361 15.92 8.50 -19.18
C GLU A 361 15.26 8.11 -17.86
N VAL A 362 14.03 7.61 -17.85
CA VAL A 362 13.35 7.23 -16.59
C VAL A 362 13.41 5.73 -16.38
N SER A 363 14.57 5.22 -16.02
CA SER A 363 14.68 3.91 -15.43
C SER A 363 14.29 4.00 -13.96
N ARG A 364 13.19 3.35 -13.56
CA ARG A 364 12.93 3.16 -12.13
C ARG A 364 14.00 2.23 -11.56
N THR A 365 14.54 2.57 -10.42
CA THR A 365 15.41 1.69 -9.65
C THR A 365 14.84 1.48 -8.25
N PHE A 366 15.27 0.42 -7.61
CA PHE A 366 15.04 0.18 -6.18
C PHE A 366 16.34 0.32 -5.37
N ASP A 367 17.45 0.68 -6.03
CA ASP A 367 18.81 0.52 -5.49
C ASP A 367 19.44 1.80 -4.94
N VAL A 368 18.63 2.83 -4.68
CA VAL A 368 19.15 4.04 -4.03
C VAL A 368 19.24 3.81 -2.52
N PRO A 369 20.44 3.87 -1.92
CA PRO A 369 20.60 3.68 -0.49
C PRO A 369 19.94 4.84 0.28
N ALA A 370 19.44 4.53 1.49
CA ALA A 370 18.97 5.56 2.40
C ALA A 370 20.15 6.53 2.70
N PRO A 371 19.87 7.85 2.85
CA PRO A 371 20.90 8.81 3.15
C PRO A 371 21.53 8.55 4.52
N SER A 372 22.79 8.91 4.69
CA SER A 372 23.56 8.63 5.92
C SER A 372 22.96 9.23 7.20
N PHE A 373 22.24 10.35 7.07
CA PHE A 373 21.54 11.00 8.19
C PHE A 373 20.20 10.33 8.56
N TYR A 374 19.74 9.36 7.76
CA TYR A 374 18.41 8.77 7.94
C TYR A 374 18.31 7.88 9.19
N ARG A 375 17.33 8.17 10.03
CA ARG A 375 17.05 7.42 11.26
C ARG A 375 16.18 6.20 10.93
N ARG A 376 16.76 5.00 10.90
CA ARG A 376 16.01 3.76 10.61
C ARG A 376 15.07 3.39 11.75
N PRO A 377 13.94 2.66 11.47
CA PRO A 377 13.12 2.11 12.52
C PRO A 377 13.91 1.16 13.40
N ASP A 378 13.72 1.27 14.72
CA ASP A 378 14.34 0.39 15.71
C ASP A 378 13.29 -0.56 16.30
N VAL A 379 13.70 -1.79 16.57
CA VAL A 379 12.86 -2.78 17.26
C VAL A 379 13.41 -2.93 18.66
N PRO A 380 12.59 -2.77 19.71
CA PRO A 380 13.02 -2.97 21.09
C PRO A 380 13.64 -4.37 21.26
N ARG A 381 14.96 -4.42 21.51
CA ARG A 381 15.73 -5.69 21.54
C ARG A 381 15.29 -6.68 22.62
N HIS A 382 14.70 -6.18 23.72
CA HIS A 382 14.22 -6.96 24.87
C HIS A 382 12.89 -7.67 24.63
N LEU A 383 12.26 -7.43 23.49
CA LEU A 383 10.98 -8.06 23.08
C LEU A 383 11.11 -9.02 21.89
N ARG A 384 12.33 -9.45 21.54
CA ARG A 384 12.48 -10.57 20.61
C ARG A 384 11.84 -11.78 21.25
N LEU A 385 10.62 -12.10 20.82
CA LEU A 385 9.90 -13.28 21.23
C LEU A 385 10.80 -14.50 21.04
N VAL A 386 11.05 -15.18 22.14
CA VAL A 386 11.54 -16.56 22.10
C VAL A 386 10.49 -17.35 21.33
N ALA A 387 10.92 -17.96 20.22
CA ALA A 387 10.09 -18.74 19.32
C ALA A 387 9.48 -19.96 20.04
#